data_d8cea5b5745f2c4f0e254fe6807196f0
#
_entry.id   d8cea5b5745f2c4f0e254fe6807196f0
#
_cell.length_a   1.000
_cell.length_b   1.000
_cell.length_c   1.000
_cell.angle_alpha   90.00
_cell.angle_beta   90.00
_cell.angle_gamma   90.00
#
_symmetry.space_group_name_H-M   'P 1'
#
loop_
_entity.id
_entity.type
_entity.pdbx_description
1 polymer ?
#
loop_
_entity_poly.entity_id
_entity_poly.type
_entity_poly.pdbx_seq_one_letter_code
_entity_poly.pdbx_strand_id
1 'polypeptide(L)'
;MLNSQIVHQIVSAAVEDCTQKGYLVSAAVVDRNGNLVAFLRNPLSSPHTIKVSQRKAFSSASLRTKTSEIANRRSDLNYAPDILLIVGGVPIQFNGIFYGGVAVAGAPPEIDEKCAQAGINEVSEIMEFAD
;
A
#
# COMPACT_ATOMS: atom_id res chain seq x y z
N MET A 1 7.33 -10.46 -11.55
CA MET A 1 5.97 -9.95 -11.81
C MET A 1 5.05 -10.25 -10.64
N LEU A 2 4.17 -9.32 -10.34
CA LEU A 2 3.14 -9.56 -9.33
C LEU A 2 2.08 -10.52 -9.91
N ASN A 3 1.85 -11.63 -9.24
CA ASN A 3 0.76 -12.54 -9.59
C ASN A 3 -0.30 -12.51 -8.50
N SER A 4 -1.43 -13.17 -8.73
CA SER A 4 -2.56 -13.10 -7.80
C SER A 4 -2.22 -13.64 -6.42
N GLN A 5 -1.39 -14.67 -6.34
CA GLN A 5 -0.99 -15.24 -5.06
C GLN A 5 -0.11 -14.27 -4.26
N ILE A 6 0.84 -13.62 -4.93
CA ILE A 6 1.74 -12.65 -4.30
C ILE A 6 0.94 -11.46 -3.77
N VAL A 7 0.06 -10.88 -4.59
CA VAL A 7 -0.69 -9.69 -4.13
C VAL A 7 -1.68 -10.04 -3.03
N HIS A 8 -2.24 -11.26 -3.05
CA HIS A 8 -3.08 -11.73 -1.96
C HIS A 8 -2.30 -11.81 -0.65
N GLN A 9 -1.09 -12.36 -0.69
CA GLN A 9 -0.24 -12.43 0.48
C GLN A 9 0.12 -11.05 1.04
N ILE A 10 0.36 -10.09 0.15
CA ILE A 10 0.67 -8.72 0.56
C ILE A 10 -0.49 -8.11 1.35
N VAL A 11 -1.71 -8.14 0.80
CA VAL A 11 -2.84 -7.51 1.49
C VAL A 11 -3.21 -8.27 2.76
N SER A 12 -3.10 -9.60 2.75
CA SER A 12 -3.38 -10.41 3.94
C SER A 12 -2.41 -10.07 5.07
N ALA A 13 -1.12 -10.00 4.80
CA ALA A 13 -0.12 -9.69 5.80
C ALA A 13 -0.26 -8.26 6.31
N ALA A 14 -0.57 -7.32 5.42
CA ALA A 14 -0.77 -5.92 5.82
C ALA A 14 -1.95 -5.77 6.77
N VAL A 15 -3.09 -6.36 6.45
CA VAL A 15 -4.28 -6.30 7.30
C VAL A 15 -4.01 -7.01 8.63
N GLU A 16 -3.38 -8.19 8.59
CA GLU A 16 -3.10 -8.96 9.79
C GLU A 16 -2.15 -8.22 10.74
N ASP A 17 -1.12 -7.57 10.20
CA ASP A 17 -0.19 -6.79 11.02
C ASP A 17 -0.90 -5.69 11.79
N CYS A 18 -1.80 -4.96 11.13
CA CYS A 18 -2.59 -3.93 11.79
C CYS A 18 -3.60 -4.52 12.78
N THR A 19 -4.21 -5.65 12.44
CA THR A 19 -5.16 -6.32 13.34
C THR A 19 -4.48 -6.70 14.66
N GLN A 20 -3.26 -7.23 14.59
CA GLN A 20 -2.50 -7.58 15.78
C GLN A 20 -2.14 -6.36 16.63
N LYS A 21 -2.03 -5.20 16.00
CA LYS A 21 -1.78 -3.93 16.70
C LYS A 21 -3.06 -3.28 17.23
N GLY A 22 -4.22 -3.90 16.99
CA GLY A 22 -5.49 -3.40 17.47
C GLY A 22 -6.20 -2.45 16.52
N TYR A 23 -5.83 -2.42 15.24
CA TYR A 23 -6.44 -1.52 14.25
C TYR A 23 -7.16 -2.27 13.16
N LEU A 24 -8.33 -1.75 12.77
CA LEU A 24 -9.18 -2.34 11.74
C LEU A 24 -9.01 -1.52 10.46
N VAL A 25 -8.41 -2.13 9.46
CA VAL A 25 -7.93 -1.41 8.27
C VAL A 25 -8.39 -2.03 6.97
N SER A 26 -8.21 -1.26 5.89
CA SER A 26 -8.24 -1.74 4.51
C SER A 26 -6.84 -1.66 3.92
N ALA A 27 -6.50 -2.60 3.06
CA ALA A 27 -5.23 -2.62 2.34
C ALA A 27 -5.50 -2.80 0.85
N ALA A 28 -4.74 -2.09 0.02
CA ALA A 28 -4.88 -2.14 -1.43
C ALA A 28 -3.51 -2.27 -2.08
N VAL A 29 -3.45 -3.07 -3.16
CA VAL A 29 -2.26 -3.16 -4.01
C VAL A 29 -2.67 -2.75 -5.41
N VAL A 30 -1.89 -1.85 -6.02
CA VAL A 30 -2.04 -1.50 -7.43
C VAL A 30 -0.78 -1.93 -8.17
N ASP A 31 -0.93 -2.22 -9.46
CA ASP A 31 0.21 -2.56 -10.30
C ASP A 31 0.97 -1.30 -10.74
N ARG A 32 2.00 -1.47 -11.56
CA ARG A 32 2.84 -0.35 -12.01
C ARG A 32 2.09 0.65 -12.89
N ASN A 33 0.92 0.29 -13.41
CA ASN A 33 0.07 1.16 -14.20
C ASN A 33 -1.04 1.79 -13.36
N GLY A 34 -1.05 1.56 -12.06
CA GLY A 34 -2.04 2.13 -11.14
C GLY A 34 -3.35 1.36 -11.06
N ASN A 35 -3.43 0.18 -11.69
CA ASN A 35 -4.65 -0.63 -11.66
C ASN A 35 -4.71 -1.46 -10.38
N LEU A 36 -5.90 -1.50 -9.76
CA LEU A 36 -6.11 -2.31 -8.56
C LEU A 36 -5.97 -3.79 -8.89
N VAL A 37 -5.10 -4.49 -8.15
CA VAL A 37 -4.90 -5.93 -8.34
C VAL A 37 -5.22 -6.75 -7.09
N ALA A 38 -5.30 -6.13 -5.92
CA ALA A 38 -5.75 -6.80 -4.70
C ALA A 38 -6.29 -5.78 -3.71
N PHE A 39 -7.30 -6.19 -2.98
CA PHE A 39 -7.91 -5.37 -1.95
C PHE A 39 -8.45 -6.27 -0.85
N LEU A 40 -8.17 -5.93 0.40
CA LEU A 40 -8.71 -6.64 1.55
C LEU A 40 -9.13 -5.64 2.60
N ARG A 41 -10.34 -5.77 3.08
CA ARG A 41 -10.90 -4.91 4.13
C ARG A 41 -11.26 -5.75 5.34
N ASN A 42 -10.79 -5.35 6.53
CA ASN A 42 -11.38 -5.90 7.74
C ASN A 42 -12.85 -5.47 7.74
N PRO A 43 -13.81 -6.42 7.94
CA PRO A 43 -15.24 -6.09 7.82
C PRO A 43 -15.70 -4.94 8.71
N LEU A 44 -14.98 -4.67 9.78
CA LEU A 44 -15.35 -3.64 10.75
C LEU A 44 -14.58 -2.32 10.56
N SER A 45 -13.73 -2.22 9.53
CA SER A 45 -13.03 -0.97 9.27
C SER A 45 -14.01 0.08 8.73
N SER A 46 -13.68 1.36 8.95
CA SER A 46 -14.54 2.46 8.51
C SER A 46 -14.66 2.49 6.99
N PRO A 47 -15.84 2.82 6.43
CA PRO A 47 -16.05 2.77 4.97
C PRO A 47 -15.10 3.64 4.15
N HIS A 48 -14.69 4.79 4.67
CA HIS A 48 -13.77 5.68 3.91
C HIS A 48 -12.42 5.04 3.65
N THR A 49 -12.02 4.03 4.45
CA THR A 49 -10.74 3.37 4.27
C THR A 49 -10.63 2.64 2.93
N ILE A 50 -11.78 2.27 2.34
CA ILE A 50 -11.83 1.58 1.05
C ILE A 50 -11.16 2.44 -0.02
N LYS A 51 -11.64 3.66 -0.20
CA LYS A 51 -11.08 4.56 -1.22
C LYS A 51 -9.75 5.16 -0.81
N VAL A 52 -9.58 5.47 0.47
CA VAL A 52 -8.33 6.07 0.94
C VAL A 52 -7.15 5.12 0.73
N SER A 53 -7.30 3.83 1.05
CA SER A 53 -6.21 2.88 0.82
C SER A 53 -5.86 2.78 -0.66
N GLN A 54 -6.87 2.75 -1.53
CA GLN A 54 -6.63 2.68 -2.97
C GLN A 54 -5.94 3.94 -3.51
N ARG A 55 -6.34 5.12 -3.04
CA ARG A 55 -5.72 6.38 -3.47
C ARG A 55 -4.28 6.51 -2.97
N LYS A 56 -4.00 6.08 -1.74
CA LYS A 56 -2.63 6.05 -1.24
C LYS A 56 -1.75 5.09 -2.05
N ALA A 57 -2.27 3.90 -2.37
CA ALA A 57 -1.55 2.92 -3.19
C ALA A 57 -1.27 3.48 -4.58
N PHE A 58 -2.28 4.07 -5.21
CA PHE A 58 -2.13 4.73 -6.51
C PHE A 58 -1.06 5.82 -6.46
N SER A 59 -1.07 6.63 -5.41
CA SER A 59 -0.11 7.73 -5.25
C SER A 59 1.32 7.21 -5.12
N SER A 60 1.55 6.20 -4.27
CA SER A 60 2.89 5.64 -4.11
C SER A 60 3.40 4.98 -5.38
N ALA A 61 2.51 4.33 -6.13
CA ALA A 61 2.88 3.72 -7.41
C ALA A 61 3.18 4.80 -8.47
N SER A 62 2.32 5.82 -8.57
CA SER A 62 2.49 6.89 -9.55
C SER A 62 3.80 7.66 -9.36
N LEU A 63 4.15 7.92 -8.11
CA LEU A 63 5.31 8.74 -7.76
C LEU A 63 6.54 7.89 -7.41
N ARG A 64 6.38 6.57 -7.37
CA ARG A 64 7.43 5.58 -7.07
C ARG A 64 8.17 5.90 -5.77
N THR A 65 7.42 6.36 -4.77
CA THR A 65 7.99 6.75 -3.49
C THR A 65 6.92 6.60 -2.40
N LYS A 66 7.36 6.54 -1.16
CA LYS A 66 6.44 6.52 -0.03
C LYS A 66 5.67 7.83 0.04
N THR A 67 4.38 7.75 0.32
CA THR A 67 3.58 8.97 0.47
C THR A 67 4.11 9.85 1.61
N SER A 68 4.72 9.24 2.63
CA SER A 68 5.36 9.99 3.73
C SER A 68 6.53 10.85 3.27
N GLU A 69 7.26 10.40 2.24
CA GLU A 69 8.45 11.10 1.77
C GLU A 69 8.13 12.27 0.84
N ILE A 70 7.00 12.19 0.12
CA ILE A 70 6.66 13.21 -0.87
C ILE A 70 5.68 14.25 -0.34
N ALA A 71 4.93 13.94 0.73
CA ALA A 71 3.84 14.79 1.21
C ALA A 71 4.27 16.22 1.52
N ASN A 72 5.45 16.38 2.10
CA ASN A 72 5.97 17.70 2.50
C ASN A 72 6.72 18.42 1.39
N ARG A 73 7.10 17.71 0.32
CA ARG A 73 7.90 18.28 -0.77
C ARG A 73 7.06 18.71 -1.96
N ARG A 74 5.94 18.03 -2.18
CA ARG A 74 5.10 18.24 -3.35
C ARG A 74 3.63 18.30 -2.97
N SER A 75 3.29 19.21 -2.05
CA SER A 75 1.90 19.39 -1.61
C SER A 75 0.96 19.78 -2.75
N ASP A 76 1.50 20.39 -3.81
CA ASP A 76 0.73 20.70 -5.01
C ASP A 76 0.11 19.45 -5.66
N LEU A 77 0.75 18.30 -5.51
CA LEU A 77 0.25 17.05 -6.12
C LEU A 77 -1.05 16.57 -5.48
N ASN A 78 -1.40 17.04 -4.27
CA ASN A 78 -2.69 16.70 -3.67
C ASN A 78 -3.87 17.19 -4.50
N TYR A 79 -3.65 18.11 -5.43
CA TYR A 79 -4.70 18.61 -6.33
C TYR A 79 -4.76 17.82 -7.63
N ALA A 80 -3.84 16.87 -7.86
CA ALA A 80 -3.89 16.01 -9.04
C ALA A 80 -4.97 14.94 -8.84
N PRO A 81 -5.65 14.53 -9.92
CA PRO A 81 -6.70 13.50 -9.80
C PRO A 81 -6.18 12.22 -9.14
N ASP A 82 -6.93 11.73 -8.17
CA ASP A 82 -6.69 10.47 -7.46
C ASP A 82 -5.42 10.43 -6.60
N ILE A 83 -4.64 11.49 -6.57
CA ILE A 83 -3.46 11.55 -5.70
C ILE A 83 -3.89 11.91 -4.28
N LEU A 84 -3.35 11.16 -3.31
CA LEU A 84 -3.57 11.41 -1.89
C LEU A 84 -2.26 11.14 -1.16
N LEU A 85 -1.64 12.19 -0.64
CA LEU A 85 -0.30 12.12 -0.05
C LEU A 85 -0.33 11.95 1.47
N ILE A 86 -1.37 11.32 1.99
CA ILE A 86 -1.43 10.93 3.40
C ILE A 86 -0.54 9.71 3.61
N VAL A 87 0.21 9.69 4.69
CA VAL A 87 1.13 8.60 5.03
C VAL A 87 0.40 7.26 5.03
N GLY A 88 1.00 6.23 4.48
CA GLY A 88 0.44 4.88 4.44
C GLY A 88 0.65 4.15 3.13
N GLY A 89 1.13 4.83 2.08
CA GLY A 89 1.43 4.21 0.79
C GLY A 89 2.92 3.96 0.62
N VAL A 90 3.28 2.79 0.10
CA VAL A 90 4.67 2.35 -0.06
C VAL A 90 4.83 1.73 -1.45
N PRO A 91 5.84 2.13 -2.23
CA PRO A 91 6.08 1.48 -3.52
C PRO A 91 6.60 0.06 -3.31
N ILE A 92 6.23 -0.84 -4.21
CA ILE A 92 6.69 -2.22 -4.19
C ILE A 92 7.88 -2.33 -5.11
N GLN A 93 9.07 -2.53 -4.52
CA GLN A 93 10.32 -2.65 -5.27
C GLN A 93 11.14 -3.79 -4.69
N PHE A 94 11.69 -4.61 -5.59
CA PHE A 94 12.59 -5.69 -5.23
C PHE A 94 13.73 -5.74 -6.24
N ASN A 95 14.96 -5.80 -5.77
CA ASN A 95 16.14 -5.90 -6.63
C ASN A 95 16.20 -4.79 -7.69
N GLY A 96 15.77 -3.58 -7.31
CA GLY A 96 15.79 -2.44 -8.21
C GLY A 96 14.64 -2.42 -9.23
N ILE A 97 13.74 -3.38 -9.18
CA ILE A 97 12.60 -3.45 -10.11
C ILE A 97 11.34 -2.92 -9.40
N PHE A 98 10.64 -2.01 -10.07
CA PHE A 98 9.40 -1.44 -9.57
C PHE A 98 8.20 -2.24 -10.05
N TYR A 99 7.31 -2.63 -9.13
CA TYR A 99 6.15 -3.48 -9.42
C TYR A 99 4.80 -2.79 -9.22
N GLY A 100 4.73 -1.76 -8.39
CA GLY A 100 3.46 -1.10 -8.09
C GLY A 100 3.50 -0.44 -6.72
N GLY A 101 2.35 -0.40 -6.05
CA GLY A 101 2.24 0.21 -4.73
C GLY A 101 1.27 -0.53 -3.83
N VAL A 102 1.52 -0.47 -2.54
CA VAL A 102 0.61 -0.99 -1.52
C VAL A 102 0.33 0.11 -0.51
N ALA A 103 -0.88 0.13 0.01
CA ALA A 103 -1.23 1.11 1.04
C ALA A 103 -2.25 0.53 2.01
N VAL A 104 -2.23 1.10 3.21
CA VAL A 104 -3.15 0.76 4.29
C VAL A 104 -3.82 2.04 4.76
N ALA A 105 -5.09 1.94 5.14
CA ALA A 105 -5.85 3.04 5.74
C ALA A 105 -6.71 2.51 6.87
N GLY A 106 -6.82 3.29 7.95
CA GLY A 106 -7.67 2.97 9.10
C GLY A 106 -6.96 2.99 10.45
N ALA A 107 -5.64 3.05 10.46
CA ALA A 107 -4.82 3.20 11.66
C ALA A 107 -4.22 4.62 11.67
N PRO A 108 -3.49 5.00 12.72
CA PRO A 108 -2.68 6.22 12.64
C PRO A 108 -1.75 6.13 11.43
N PRO A 109 -1.50 7.24 10.72
CA PRO A 109 -0.78 7.18 9.44
C PRO A 109 0.56 6.45 9.49
N GLU A 110 1.34 6.62 10.54
CA GLU A 110 2.64 5.94 10.69
C GLU A 110 2.48 4.44 10.87
N ILE A 111 1.39 4.01 11.50
CA ILE A 111 1.07 2.59 11.67
C ILE A 111 0.59 2.02 10.34
N ASP A 112 -0.22 2.77 9.59
CA ASP A 112 -0.65 2.37 8.24
C ASP A 112 0.57 2.04 7.37
N GLU A 113 1.59 2.90 7.41
CA GLU A 113 2.81 2.68 6.61
C GLU A 113 3.55 1.41 7.05
N LYS A 114 3.65 1.17 8.36
CA LYS A 114 4.30 -0.04 8.88
C LYS A 114 3.56 -1.30 8.46
N CYS A 115 2.23 -1.27 8.46
CA CYS A 115 1.43 -2.40 8.02
C CYS A 115 1.60 -2.67 6.52
N ALA A 116 1.66 -1.59 5.71
CA ALA A 116 1.92 -1.72 4.28
C ALA A 116 3.30 -2.35 4.05
N GLN A 117 4.31 -1.91 4.79
CA GLN A 117 5.66 -2.46 4.70
C GLN A 117 5.68 -3.93 5.12
N ALA A 118 4.90 -4.30 6.14
CA ALA A 118 4.79 -5.71 6.56
C ALA A 118 4.25 -6.58 5.44
N GLY A 119 3.32 -6.05 4.64
CA GLY A 119 2.82 -6.76 3.46
C GLY A 119 3.92 -7.02 2.45
N ILE A 120 4.74 -6.02 2.16
CA ILE A 120 5.88 -6.17 1.25
C ILE A 120 6.86 -7.20 1.81
N ASN A 121 7.17 -7.10 3.11
CA ASN A 121 8.14 -7.99 3.74
C ASN A 121 7.70 -9.45 3.70
N GLU A 122 6.40 -9.70 3.71
CA GLU A 122 5.85 -11.06 3.66
C GLU A 122 6.28 -11.80 2.40
N VAL A 123 6.43 -11.10 1.29
CA VAL A 123 6.77 -11.70 -0.01
C VAL A 123 8.20 -11.40 -0.43
N SER A 124 8.98 -10.71 0.41
CA SER A 124 10.31 -10.26 0.01
C SER A 124 11.24 -11.41 -0.34
N GLU A 125 11.21 -12.50 0.44
CA GLU A 125 12.06 -13.66 0.17
C GLU A 125 11.73 -14.29 -1.18
N ILE A 126 10.45 -14.46 -1.47
CA ILE A 126 10.00 -15.03 -2.75
C ILE A 126 10.42 -14.10 -3.90
N MET A 127 10.20 -12.80 -3.77
CA MET A 127 10.45 -11.84 -4.84
C MET A 127 11.94 -11.59 -5.07
N GLU A 128 12.74 -11.61 -4.01
CA GLU A 128 14.18 -11.38 -4.11
C GLU A 128 14.93 -12.53 -4.76
N PHE A 129 14.40 -13.74 -4.66
CA PHE A 129 15.03 -14.93 -5.24
C PHE A 129 14.28 -15.45 -6.46
N ALA A 130 13.28 -14.72 -6.95
CA ALA A 130 12.45 -15.10 -8.09
C ALA A 130 13.12 -14.63 -9.37
N ASP A 131 14.07 -15.36 -9.83
CA ASP A 131 14.66 -15.06 -11.10
C ASP A 131 15.10 -16.29 -11.83
#